data_1e424d046f3ee67ced3012d1e76c1599
#
_entry.id   1e424d046f3ee67ced3012d1e76c1599
#
_cell.length_a   1.000
_cell.length_b   1.000
_cell.length_c   1.000
_cell.angle_alpha   90.00
_cell.angle_beta   90.00
_cell.angle_gamma   90.00
#
_symmetry.space_group_name_H-M   'P 1'
#
loop_
_entity.id
_entity.type
_entity.pdbx_description
1 polymer ?
#
loop_
_entity_poly.entity_id
_entity_poly.type
_entity_poly.pdbx_seq_one_letter_code
_entity_poly.pdbx_strand_id
1 'polypeptide(L)'
;MIAQGQGCQGMLVQYAPMNAKVFAALPELRIVSRFGAGFDTVNVDDARRFGVWVANSPDYGIGEVATHALGMALGLVRHLPWFDREIRAGRWNYAGTGGIARASEMTLGILGLGRIGKRMSYIARNVFGPVIACDPYLIDGDFPAYVRRVSKEELFRRSDIVSLHVPLNDETRGIVDARLLSLMRKGSYLVNTARGAVVNVDDVLAAVDSGRLDGAALDVLPTEPPAADHPILRHPRVLLSPHAAFYSVEGERELRTKAAQNLIDWAQMGRPRYVVVEGSPSPRPSPKGEG
;
A
#
# COMPACT_ATOMS: atom_id res chain seq x y z
N MET A 1 -15.69 -13.13 -14.20
CA MET A 1 -16.34 -12.06 -13.43
C MET A 1 -17.67 -11.62 -14.03
N ILE A 2 -17.75 -11.06 -15.28
CA ILE A 2 -19.03 -10.61 -15.85
C ILE A 2 -20.10 -11.71 -15.84
N ALA A 3 -19.76 -12.93 -16.29
CA ALA A 3 -20.70 -14.06 -16.27
C ALA A 3 -21.20 -14.44 -14.86
N GLN A 4 -20.36 -14.28 -13.84
CA GLN A 4 -20.72 -14.54 -12.44
C GLN A 4 -21.56 -13.42 -11.81
N GLY A 5 -21.48 -12.21 -12.37
CA GLY A 5 -22.20 -11.03 -11.87
C GLY A 5 -23.58 -10.81 -12.48
N GLN A 6 -24.01 -11.63 -13.44
CA GLN A 6 -25.33 -11.49 -14.05
C GLN A 6 -26.45 -11.66 -13.00
N GLY A 7 -27.41 -10.74 -13.00
CA GLY A 7 -28.52 -10.69 -12.05
C GLY A 7 -28.14 -10.22 -10.64
N CYS A 8 -26.88 -9.90 -10.35
CA CYS A 8 -26.46 -9.43 -9.05
C CYS A 8 -26.65 -7.92 -8.90
N GLN A 9 -27.21 -7.47 -7.79
CA GLN A 9 -27.28 -6.05 -7.42
C GLN A 9 -26.05 -5.57 -6.64
N GLY A 10 -25.32 -6.46 -5.97
CA GLY A 10 -24.12 -6.15 -5.20
C GLY A 10 -22.99 -7.14 -5.44
N MET A 11 -21.76 -6.64 -5.50
CA MET A 11 -20.58 -7.47 -5.70
C MET A 11 -19.49 -7.14 -4.68
N LEU A 12 -18.84 -8.20 -4.18
CA LEU A 12 -17.59 -8.12 -3.44
C LEU A 12 -16.42 -8.33 -4.42
N VAL A 13 -15.48 -7.40 -4.47
CA VAL A 13 -14.35 -7.45 -5.40
C VAL A 13 -13.02 -7.22 -4.69
N GLN A 14 -11.96 -7.89 -5.13
CA GLN A 14 -10.60 -7.70 -4.59
C GLN A 14 -9.64 -7.12 -5.64
N TYR A 15 -9.35 -7.85 -6.70
CA TYR A 15 -8.39 -7.44 -7.73
C TYR A 15 -9.05 -7.24 -9.10
N ALA A 16 -10.33 -7.59 -9.23
CA ALA A 16 -11.04 -7.49 -10.50
C ALA A 16 -11.21 -6.03 -10.92
N PRO A 17 -10.85 -5.65 -12.15
CA PRO A 17 -11.04 -4.30 -12.65
C PRO A 17 -12.54 -4.03 -12.87
N MET A 18 -13.04 -2.96 -12.25
CA MET A 18 -14.40 -2.48 -12.38
C MET A 18 -14.39 -1.18 -13.21
N ASN A 19 -14.83 -1.28 -14.45
CA ASN A 19 -14.80 -0.18 -15.43
C ASN A 19 -16.10 -0.14 -16.26
N ALA A 20 -16.20 0.81 -17.18
CA ALA A 20 -17.37 0.99 -18.06
C ALA A 20 -17.83 -0.31 -18.74
N LYS A 21 -16.90 -1.16 -19.23
CA LYS A 21 -17.24 -2.43 -19.87
C LYS A 21 -17.96 -3.38 -18.92
N VAL A 22 -17.52 -3.43 -17.67
CA VAL A 22 -18.12 -4.29 -16.63
C VAL A 22 -19.47 -3.73 -16.21
N PHE A 23 -19.55 -2.42 -15.93
CA PHE A 23 -20.80 -1.79 -15.50
C PHE A 23 -21.87 -1.86 -16.60
N ALA A 24 -21.53 -1.64 -17.87
CA ALA A 24 -22.44 -1.79 -18.99
C ALA A 24 -22.96 -3.23 -19.17
N ALA A 25 -22.11 -4.23 -18.89
CA ALA A 25 -22.47 -5.65 -18.98
C ALA A 25 -23.32 -6.16 -17.80
N LEU A 26 -23.41 -5.38 -16.71
CA LEU A 26 -24.12 -5.74 -15.47
C LEU A 26 -25.15 -4.64 -15.12
N PRO A 27 -26.24 -4.51 -15.88
CA PRO A 27 -27.20 -3.41 -15.74
C PRO A 27 -27.96 -3.41 -14.39
N GLU A 28 -27.99 -4.56 -13.70
CA GLU A 28 -28.62 -4.67 -12.39
C GLU A 28 -27.67 -4.33 -11.23
N LEU A 29 -26.36 -4.20 -11.48
CA LEU A 29 -25.38 -3.90 -10.45
C LEU A 29 -25.60 -2.48 -9.89
N ARG A 30 -25.72 -2.37 -8.57
CA ARG A 30 -25.96 -1.12 -7.83
C ARG A 30 -24.85 -0.76 -6.87
N ILE A 31 -24.12 -1.76 -6.37
CA ILE A 31 -23.03 -1.54 -5.42
C ILE A 31 -21.87 -2.51 -5.65
N VAL A 32 -20.68 -1.96 -5.56
CA VAL A 32 -19.42 -2.70 -5.48
C VAL A 32 -18.77 -2.40 -4.13
N SER A 33 -18.50 -3.42 -3.33
CA SER A 33 -17.72 -3.31 -2.10
C SER A 33 -16.36 -3.98 -2.29
N ARG A 34 -15.29 -3.21 -2.11
CA ARG A 34 -13.93 -3.66 -2.35
C ARG A 34 -13.33 -4.28 -1.08
N PHE A 35 -12.72 -5.45 -1.18
CA PHE A 35 -11.85 -6.02 -0.15
C PHE A 35 -10.53 -5.23 -0.10
N GLY A 36 -10.45 -4.22 0.76
CA GLY A 36 -9.27 -3.40 0.98
C GLY A 36 -9.52 -1.91 1.09
N ALA A 37 -8.52 -1.20 1.57
CA ALA A 37 -8.56 0.26 1.70
C ALA A 37 -8.40 0.97 0.35
N GLY A 38 -7.48 0.51 -0.50
CA GLY A 38 -7.30 1.06 -1.85
C GLY A 38 -8.44 0.63 -2.78
N PHE A 39 -8.76 1.43 -3.76
CA PHE A 39 -9.84 1.19 -4.73
C PHE A 39 -9.41 1.49 -6.17
N ASP A 40 -8.13 1.52 -6.42
CA ASP A 40 -7.49 1.80 -7.71
C ASP A 40 -7.89 0.81 -8.84
N THR A 41 -8.42 -0.36 -8.49
CA THR A 41 -9.03 -1.31 -9.45
C THR A 41 -10.44 -0.92 -9.89
N VAL A 42 -11.08 0.05 -9.25
CA VAL A 42 -12.41 0.53 -9.58
C VAL A 42 -12.31 1.90 -10.24
N ASN A 43 -12.78 2.03 -11.48
CA ASN A 43 -12.89 3.33 -12.12
C ASN A 43 -14.07 4.09 -11.50
N VAL A 44 -13.75 5.08 -10.66
CA VAL A 44 -14.76 5.85 -9.90
C VAL A 44 -15.65 6.72 -10.77
N ASP A 45 -15.14 7.21 -11.91
CA ASP A 45 -15.92 8.05 -12.83
C ASP A 45 -16.90 7.20 -13.63
N ASP A 46 -16.49 6.01 -14.05
CA ASP A 46 -17.40 5.04 -14.64
C ASP A 46 -18.49 4.63 -13.63
N ALA A 47 -18.13 4.35 -12.38
CA ALA A 47 -19.10 4.00 -11.34
C ALA A 47 -20.15 5.12 -11.15
N ARG A 48 -19.72 6.40 -11.09
CA ARG A 48 -20.62 7.56 -11.03
C ARG A 48 -21.55 7.61 -12.23
N ARG A 49 -21.01 7.46 -13.45
CA ARG A 49 -21.77 7.49 -14.70
C ARG A 49 -22.85 6.41 -14.77
N PHE A 50 -22.55 5.22 -14.23
CA PHE A 50 -23.51 4.10 -14.19
C PHE A 50 -24.39 4.09 -12.93
N GLY A 51 -24.24 5.06 -12.02
CA GLY A 51 -25.02 5.14 -10.77
C GLY A 51 -24.72 4.01 -9.80
N VAL A 52 -23.52 3.43 -9.83
CA VAL A 52 -23.09 2.32 -8.98
C VAL A 52 -22.37 2.84 -7.75
N TRP A 53 -22.83 2.46 -6.57
CA TRP A 53 -22.12 2.72 -5.32
C TRP A 53 -20.77 2.01 -5.30
N VAL A 54 -19.75 2.70 -4.80
CA VAL A 54 -18.44 2.08 -4.51
C VAL A 54 -18.15 2.26 -3.03
N ALA A 55 -17.87 1.15 -2.37
CA ALA A 55 -17.46 1.11 -0.98
C ALA A 55 -16.11 0.38 -0.82
N ASN A 56 -15.37 0.71 0.24
CA ASN A 56 -14.09 0.08 0.57
C ASN A 56 -14.04 -0.31 2.06
N SER A 57 -12.88 -0.75 2.53
CA SER A 57 -12.62 -1.05 3.94
C SER A 57 -11.37 -0.25 4.39
N PRO A 58 -11.52 1.04 4.77
CA PRO A 58 -10.40 1.97 4.89
C PRO A 58 -9.58 1.85 6.18
N ASP A 59 -10.06 1.13 7.18
CA ASP A 59 -9.56 1.10 8.55
C ASP A 59 -9.16 -0.29 9.05
N TYR A 60 -9.16 -1.30 8.19
CA TYR A 60 -8.58 -2.62 8.48
C TYR A 60 -7.08 -2.63 8.18
N GLY A 61 -6.33 -3.55 8.82
CA GLY A 61 -4.95 -3.85 8.46
C GLY A 61 -3.95 -2.70 8.65
N ILE A 62 -4.32 -1.62 9.37
CA ILE A 62 -3.41 -0.48 9.62
C ILE A 62 -2.19 -0.94 10.43
N GLY A 63 -2.41 -1.77 11.46
CA GLY A 63 -1.38 -2.34 12.29
C GLY A 63 -0.47 -3.29 11.52
N GLU A 64 -1.08 -4.16 10.74
CA GLU A 64 -0.42 -5.16 9.91
C GLU A 64 0.51 -4.51 8.89
N VAL A 65 0.01 -3.58 8.07
CA VAL A 65 0.84 -2.90 7.06
C VAL A 65 1.96 -2.11 7.70
N ALA A 66 1.70 -1.40 8.81
CA ALA A 66 2.74 -0.64 9.51
C ALA A 66 3.82 -1.55 10.10
N THR A 67 3.44 -2.68 10.72
CA THR A 67 4.41 -3.63 11.30
C THR A 67 5.17 -4.39 10.22
N HIS A 68 4.52 -4.72 9.09
CA HIS A 68 5.18 -5.33 7.94
C HIS A 68 6.23 -4.39 7.33
N ALA A 69 5.86 -3.11 7.11
CA ALA A 69 6.79 -2.08 6.63
C ALA A 69 7.99 -1.91 7.57
N LEU A 70 7.76 -1.91 8.90
CA LEU A 70 8.83 -1.87 9.89
C LEU A 70 9.70 -3.13 9.84
N GLY A 71 9.09 -4.31 9.71
CA GLY A 71 9.80 -5.58 9.55
C GLY A 71 10.69 -5.59 8.31
N MET A 72 10.18 -5.11 7.18
CA MET A 72 10.93 -4.95 5.93
C MET A 72 12.10 -3.96 6.12
N ALA A 73 11.86 -2.78 6.73
CA ALA A 73 12.90 -1.79 7.01
C ALA A 73 14.01 -2.39 7.88
N LEU A 74 13.65 -3.10 8.95
CA LEU A 74 14.61 -3.78 9.83
C LEU A 74 15.34 -4.91 9.11
N GLY A 75 14.65 -5.68 8.28
CA GLY A 75 15.26 -6.72 7.45
C GLY A 75 16.37 -6.16 6.57
N LEU A 76 16.12 -5.00 5.95
CA LEU A 76 17.13 -4.29 5.13
C LEU A 76 18.29 -3.79 5.96
N VAL A 77 18.05 -2.92 6.95
CA VAL A 77 19.13 -2.25 7.72
C VAL A 77 19.92 -3.21 8.58
N ARG A 78 19.39 -4.37 8.92
CA ARG A 78 20.09 -5.42 9.66
C ARG A 78 20.64 -6.52 8.77
N HIS A 79 20.47 -6.40 7.45
CA HIS A 79 20.93 -7.37 6.45
C HIS A 79 20.43 -8.81 6.69
N LEU A 80 19.27 -8.99 7.37
CA LEU A 80 18.79 -10.30 7.78
C LEU A 80 18.61 -11.30 6.64
N PRO A 81 17.99 -10.93 5.49
CA PRO A 81 17.81 -11.85 4.38
C PRO A 81 19.14 -12.26 3.72
N TRP A 82 20.16 -11.37 3.76
CA TRP A 82 21.49 -11.68 3.22
C TRP A 82 22.26 -12.59 4.15
N PHE A 83 22.24 -12.36 5.45
CA PHE A 83 22.86 -13.26 6.43
C PHE A 83 22.27 -14.65 6.37
N ASP A 84 20.92 -14.80 6.32
CA ASP A 84 20.28 -16.11 6.21
C ASP A 84 20.77 -16.85 4.95
N ARG A 85 20.82 -16.16 3.81
CA ARG A 85 21.29 -16.74 2.55
C ARG A 85 22.77 -17.15 2.60
N GLU A 86 23.64 -16.30 3.18
CA GLU A 86 25.07 -16.60 3.33
C GLU A 86 25.31 -17.81 4.23
N ILE A 87 24.63 -17.87 5.37
CA ILE A 87 24.72 -19.00 6.30
C ILE A 87 24.25 -20.30 5.65
N ARG A 88 23.12 -20.27 4.94
CA ARG A 88 22.62 -21.46 4.22
C ARG A 88 23.54 -21.90 3.08
N ALA A 89 24.34 -21.00 2.53
CA ALA A 89 25.40 -21.29 1.56
C ALA A 89 26.74 -21.69 2.22
N GLY A 90 26.75 -21.91 3.53
CA GLY A 90 27.93 -22.36 4.29
C GLY A 90 28.95 -21.26 4.62
N ARG A 91 28.62 -20.00 4.45
CA ARG A 91 29.52 -18.86 4.72
C ARG A 91 29.15 -18.17 6.05
N TRP A 92 29.96 -18.40 7.07
CA TRP A 92 29.80 -17.82 8.41
C TRP A 92 30.68 -16.58 8.56
N ASN A 93 30.18 -15.40 8.11
CA ASN A 93 30.96 -14.17 8.18
C ASN A 93 30.03 -12.94 8.34
N TYR A 94 30.08 -12.27 9.49
CA TYR A 94 29.26 -11.09 9.77
C TYR A 94 29.67 -9.86 8.95
N ALA A 95 30.91 -9.77 8.47
CA ALA A 95 31.41 -8.66 7.68
C ALA A 95 31.14 -8.84 6.16
N GLY A 96 30.71 -10.04 5.73
CA GLY A 96 30.55 -10.38 4.31
C GLY A 96 29.46 -9.62 3.58
N THR A 97 28.53 -8.99 4.29
CA THR A 97 27.44 -8.19 3.70
C THR A 97 27.73 -6.69 3.67
N GLY A 98 28.90 -6.24 4.12
CA GLY A 98 29.27 -4.84 4.27
C GLY A 98 28.96 -4.26 5.65
N GLY A 99 29.22 -2.95 5.83
CA GLY A 99 28.98 -2.28 7.10
C GLY A 99 27.50 -2.07 7.37
N ILE A 100 27.09 -2.29 8.62
CA ILE A 100 25.72 -2.07 9.09
C ILE A 100 25.70 -0.85 10.01
N ALA A 101 24.91 0.16 9.65
CA ALA A 101 24.74 1.35 10.48
C ALA A 101 23.85 1.06 11.70
N ARG A 102 24.00 1.85 12.75
CA ARG A 102 23.15 1.79 13.93
C ARG A 102 21.78 2.38 13.62
N ALA A 103 20.73 1.60 13.76
CA ALA A 103 19.36 2.02 13.41
C ALA A 103 18.92 3.30 14.15
N SER A 104 19.30 3.45 15.44
CA SER A 104 18.96 4.66 16.23
C SER A 104 19.65 5.96 15.77
N GLU A 105 20.60 5.87 14.87
CA GLU A 105 21.26 7.03 14.23
C GLU A 105 20.72 7.30 12.83
N MET A 106 19.87 6.42 12.26
CA MET A 106 19.31 6.53 10.94
C MET A 106 18.01 7.35 10.95
N THR A 107 17.87 8.24 9.99
CA THR A 107 16.65 9.03 9.77
C THR A 107 15.64 8.21 8.99
N LEU A 108 14.45 8.01 9.55
CA LEU A 108 13.31 7.42 8.86
C LEU A 108 12.47 8.51 8.19
N GLY A 109 12.35 8.45 6.86
CA GLY A 109 11.46 9.27 6.06
C GLY A 109 10.17 8.54 5.73
N ILE A 110 9.03 9.21 5.89
CA ILE A 110 7.71 8.69 5.56
C ILE A 110 7.06 9.55 4.49
N LEU A 111 6.81 8.97 3.32
CA LEU A 111 6.06 9.60 2.26
C LEU A 111 4.59 9.16 2.36
N GLY A 112 3.70 10.12 2.72
CA GLY A 112 2.30 9.87 3.05
C GLY A 112 2.10 9.60 4.55
N LEU A 113 1.54 10.56 5.28
CA LEU A 113 1.32 10.49 6.73
C LEU A 113 -0.17 10.26 7.07
N GLY A 114 -0.85 9.44 6.26
CA GLY A 114 -2.20 8.95 6.53
C GLY A 114 -2.25 7.97 7.73
N ARG A 115 -3.29 7.17 7.85
CA ARG A 115 -3.48 6.21 8.97
C ARG A 115 -2.28 5.27 9.13
N ILE A 116 -1.82 4.66 8.03
CA ILE A 116 -0.69 3.71 8.04
C ILE A 116 0.62 4.43 8.33
N GLY A 117 0.90 5.56 7.64
CA GLY A 117 2.12 6.34 7.86
C GLY A 117 2.23 6.86 9.31
N LYS A 118 1.14 7.34 9.91
CA LYS A 118 1.09 7.71 11.34
C LYS A 118 1.37 6.49 12.24
N ARG A 119 0.80 5.33 11.95
CA ARG A 119 1.06 4.11 12.73
C ARG A 119 2.51 3.66 12.58
N MET A 120 3.06 3.66 11.35
CA MET A 120 4.47 3.37 11.10
C MET A 120 5.40 4.33 11.86
N SER A 121 5.16 5.63 11.79
CA SER A 121 5.95 6.63 12.52
C SER A 121 5.94 6.38 14.04
N TYR A 122 4.78 5.99 14.58
CA TYR A 122 4.61 5.71 16.00
C TYR A 122 5.41 4.50 16.49
N ILE A 123 5.34 3.37 15.77
CA ILE A 123 6.05 2.14 16.17
C ILE A 123 7.55 2.25 15.90
N ALA A 124 7.95 2.97 14.85
CA ALA A 124 9.34 3.08 14.41
C ALA A 124 10.18 4.08 15.24
N ARG A 125 9.56 5.05 15.92
CA ARG A 125 10.25 6.11 16.68
C ARG A 125 11.18 5.62 17.80
N ASN A 126 10.95 4.40 18.29
CA ASN A 126 11.77 3.79 19.33
C ASN A 126 12.89 2.91 18.76
N VAL A 127 12.98 2.80 17.44
CA VAL A 127 13.94 1.97 16.71
C VAL A 127 14.92 2.83 15.93
N PHE A 128 14.36 3.80 15.17
CA PHE A 128 15.14 4.72 14.37
C PHE A 128 15.37 6.03 15.12
N GLY A 129 16.31 6.84 14.63
CA GLY A 129 16.57 8.19 15.11
C GLY A 129 15.45 9.16 14.70
N PRO A 130 15.76 10.28 14.05
CA PRO A 130 14.75 11.25 13.64
C PRO A 130 13.72 10.63 12.70
N VAL A 131 12.42 10.93 12.93
CA VAL A 131 11.35 10.62 11.98
C VAL A 131 10.92 11.90 11.28
N ILE A 132 11.00 11.91 9.95
CA ILE A 132 10.56 13.03 9.12
C ILE A 132 9.48 12.53 8.15
N ALA A 133 8.55 13.39 7.77
CA ALA A 133 7.48 13.01 6.86
C ALA A 133 7.10 14.12 5.88
N CYS A 134 6.62 13.70 4.71
CA CYS A 134 6.01 14.54 3.71
C CYS A 134 4.60 14.05 3.43
N ASP A 135 3.62 14.92 3.62
CA ASP A 135 2.24 14.75 3.18
C ASP A 135 1.70 16.12 2.78
N PRO A 136 1.38 16.35 1.49
CA PRO A 136 0.95 17.67 1.03
C PRO A 136 -0.46 18.05 1.49
N TYR A 137 -1.27 17.08 1.92
CA TYR A 137 -2.67 17.29 2.32
C TYR A 137 -2.83 17.56 3.81
N LEU A 138 -1.77 17.46 4.60
CA LEU A 138 -1.78 17.71 6.04
C LEU A 138 -1.18 19.07 6.36
N ILE A 139 -1.78 19.77 7.33
CA ILE A 139 -1.20 20.99 7.92
C ILE A 139 -0.28 20.63 9.10
N ASP A 140 0.52 21.59 9.59
CA ASP A 140 1.51 21.33 10.63
C ASP A 140 0.92 20.71 11.91
N GLY A 141 -0.29 21.13 12.30
CA GLY A 141 -1.00 20.58 13.47
C GLY A 141 -1.44 19.11 13.33
N ASP A 142 -1.45 18.55 12.13
CA ASP A 142 -1.80 17.15 11.90
C ASP A 142 -0.62 16.21 12.08
N PHE A 143 0.61 16.74 12.10
CA PHE A 143 1.81 15.96 12.31
C PHE A 143 1.98 15.66 13.81
N PRO A 144 2.24 14.39 14.18
CA PRO A 144 2.61 14.08 15.56
C PRO A 144 3.86 14.88 15.99
N ALA A 145 3.91 15.34 17.24
CA ALA A 145 4.99 16.19 17.74
C ALA A 145 6.41 15.60 17.56
N TYR A 146 6.54 14.29 17.44
CA TYR A 146 7.79 13.59 17.21
C TYR A 146 8.12 13.39 15.69
N VAL A 147 7.27 13.85 14.77
CA VAL A 147 7.47 13.78 13.34
C VAL A 147 7.72 15.18 12.79
N ARG A 148 8.88 15.39 12.19
CA ARG A 148 9.17 16.67 11.54
C ARG A 148 8.62 16.68 10.12
N ARG A 149 7.79 17.68 9.80
CA ARG A 149 7.33 17.96 8.43
C ARG A 149 8.49 18.47 7.57
N VAL A 150 8.58 17.94 6.35
CA VAL A 150 9.57 18.36 5.34
C VAL A 150 8.94 18.34 3.94
N SER A 151 9.59 18.97 2.96
CA SER A 151 9.23 18.83 1.54
C SER A 151 9.56 17.42 1.03
N LYS A 152 8.99 17.03 -0.10
CA LYS A 152 9.27 15.74 -0.74
C LYS A 152 10.75 15.57 -1.07
N GLU A 153 11.36 16.56 -1.66
CA GLU A 153 12.78 16.55 -2.00
C GLU A 153 13.66 16.51 -0.74
N GLU A 154 13.29 17.23 0.31
CA GLU A 154 14.01 17.22 1.57
C GLU A 154 13.88 15.85 2.26
N LEU A 155 12.71 15.21 2.18
CA LEU A 155 12.50 13.85 2.67
C LEU A 155 13.55 12.90 2.08
N PHE A 156 13.68 12.87 0.75
CA PHE A 156 14.62 11.96 0.08
C PHE A 156 16.09 12.32 0.39
N ARG A 157 16.45 13.61 0.46
CA ARG A 157 17.83 14.01 0.79
C ARG A 157 18.27 13.65 2.21
N ARG A 158 17.34 13.66 3.15
CA ARG A 158 17.69 13.53 4.58
C ARG A 158 17.47 12.14 5.15
N SER A 159 16.70 11.31 4.47
CA SER A 159 16.39 9.98 4.95
C SER A 159 17.51 8.98 4.65
N ASP A 160 17.78 8.13 5.60
CA ASP A 160 18.56 6.91 5.42
C ASP A 160 17.64 5.74 5.00
N ILE A 161 16.35 5.83 5.37
CA ILE A 161 15.29 4.90 4.94
C ILE A 161 14.08 5.72 4.53
N VAL A 162 13.51 5.44 3.35
CA VAL A 162 12.23 6.01 2.92
C VAL A 162 11.18 4.91 2.89
N SER A 163 10.07 5.11 3.60
CA SER A 163 8.90 4.22 3.59
C SER A 163 7.71 4.91 2.95
N LEU A 164 7.07 4.23 1.98
CA LEU A 164 6.01 4.78 1.15
C LEU A 164 4.64 4.34 1.67
N HIS A 165 3.74 5.31 1.92
CA HIS A 165 2.39 5.10 2.45
C HIS A 165 1.35 5.98 1.75
N VAL A 166 1.61 6.38 0.50
CA VAL A 166 0.69 7.17 -0.34
C VAL A 166 -0.32 6.27 -1.07
N PRO A 167 -1.54 6.74 -1.35
CA PRO A 167 -2.45 6.03 -2.27
C PRO A 167 -1.91 6.10 -3.71
N LEU A 168 -2.41 5.23 -4.59
CA LEU A 168 -2.15 5.31 -6.03
C LEU A 168 -3.24 6.15 -6.69
N ASN A 169 -2.83 7.27 -7.27
CA ASN A 169 -3.63 8.15 -8.12
C ASN A 169 -2.72 8.80 -9.18
N ASP A 170 -3.23 9.72 -9.98
CA ASP A 170 -2.46 10.36 -11.05
C ASP A 170 -1.27 11.18 -10.53
N GLU A 171 -1.37 11.75 -9.31
CA GLU A 171 -0.29 12.53 -8.69
C GLU A 171 0.84 11.67 -8.11
N THR A 172 0.51 10.43 -7.73
CA THR A 172 1.45 9.52 -7.03
C THR A 172 1.96 8.39 -7.91
N ARG A 173 1.39 8.22 -9.10
CA ARG A 173 1.88 7.24 -10.08
C ARG A 173 3.27 7.61 -10.56
N GLY A 174 4.24 6.71 -10.31
CA GLY A 174 5.65 6.92 -10.66
C GLY A 174 6.29 8.11 -9.94
N ILE A 175 5.72 8.57 -8.82
CA ILE A 175 6.24 9.72 -8.07
C ILE A 175 7.67 9.47 -7.57
N VAL A 176 8.01 8.22 -7.28
CA VAL A 176 9.37 7.80 -6.92
C VAL A 176 10.09 7.31 -8.18
N ASP A 177 10.81 8.20 -8.78
CA ASP A 177 11.56 8.06 -10.03
C ASP A 177 13.08 8.18 -9.80
N ALA A 178 13.87 8.03 -10.87
CA ALA A 178 15.33 8.19 -10.85
C ALA A 178 15.77 9.54 -10.24
N ARG A 179 15.02 10.63 -10.50
CA ARG A 179 15.31 11.96 -9.97
C ARG A 179 15.23 11.99 -8.45
N LEU A 180 14.13 11.48 -7.87
CA LEU A 180 13.99 11.45 -6.41
C LEU A 180 14.97 10.47 -5.77
N LEU A 181 15.17 9.28 -6.37
CA LEU A 181 16.13 8.29 -5.87
C LEU A 181 17.57 8.85 -5.88
N SER A 182 17.94 9.67 -6.88
CA SER A 182 19.25 10.30 -6.94
C SER A 182 19.53 11.28 -5.78
N LEU A 183 18.47 11.83 -5.16
CA LEU A 183 18.59 12.72 -3.99
C LEU A 183 18.92 11.96 -2.71
N MET A 184 18.63 10.67 -2.65
CA MET A 184 18.89 9.85 -1.46
C MET A 184 20.40 9.75 -1.19
N ARG A 185 20.75 9.55 0.06
CA ARG A 185 22.13 9.30 0.45
C ARG A 185 22.62 7.98 -0.12
N LYS A 186 23.92 7.90 -0.42
CA LYS A 186 24.53 6.62 -0.82
C LYS A 186 24.37 5.60 0.33
N GLY A 187 23.94 4.38 0.00
CA GLY A 187 23.74 3.32 0.99
C GLY A 187 22.43 3.42 1.77
N SER A 188 21.46 4.21 1.28
CA SER A 188 20.12 4.32 1.88
C SER A 188 19.19 3.17 1.43
N TYR A 189 17.98 3.14 1.99
CA TYR A 189 17.00 2.06 1.77
C TYR A 189 15.64 2.61 1.36
N LEU A 190 14.90 1.83 0.54
CA LEU A 190 13.53 2.12 0.15
C LEU A 190 12.60 0.98 0.58
N VAL A 191 11.44 1.32 1.15
CA VAL A 191 10.37 0.37 1.50
C VAL A 191 9.07 0.79 0.83
N ASN A 192 8.44 -0.11 0.09
CA ASN A 192 7.14 0.11 -0.53
C ASN A 192 6.14 -0.97 -0.14
N THR A 193 5.20 -0.62 0.73
CA THR A 193 4.02 -1.41 1.10
C THR A 193 2.71 -0.72 0.68
N ALA A 194 2.79 0.28 -0.21
CA ALA A 194 1.64 1.06 -0.68
C ALA A 194 1.04 0.48 -1.95
N ARG A 195 1.60 0.85 -3.12
CA ARG A 195 1.26 0.31 -4.44
C ARG A 195 2.51 0.23 -5.32
N GLY A 196 2.61 -0.80 -6.13
CA GLY A 196 3.77 -1.00 -7.01
C GLY A 196 3.99 0.16 -7.97
N ALA A 197 2.92 0.66 -8.58
CA ALA A 197 2.99 1.77 -9.55
C ALA A 197 3.31 3.16 -8.94
N VAL A 198 3.50 3.28 -7.62
CA VAL A 198 4.05 4.49 -6.98
C VAL A 198 5.53 4.66 -7.29
N VAL A 199 6.24 3.58 -7.53
CA VAL A 199 7.66 3.60 -7.90
C VAL A 199 7.85 3.17 -9.37
N ASN A 200 8.89 3.72 -10.00
CA ASN A 200 9.45 3.11 -11.20
C ASN A 200 10.41 1.99 -10.78
N VAL A 201 10.07 0.74 -11.05
CA VAL A 201 10.85 -0.42 -10.59
C VAL A 201 12.22 -0.49 -11.24
N ASP A 202 12.34 -0.09 -12.51
CA ASP A 202 13.62 -0.08 -13.22
C ASP A 202 14.57 0.96 -12.61
N ASP A 203 14.04 2.13 -12.22
CA ASP A 203 14.82 3.16 -11.53
C ASP A 203 15.28 2.68 -10.13
N VAL A 204 14.42 1.92 -9.43
CA VAL A 204 14.78 1.30 -8.14
C VAL A 204 15.92 0.30 -8.33
N LEU A 205 15.82 -0.59 -9.33
CA LEU A 205 16.89 -1.55 -9.64
C LEU A 205 18.20 -0.83 -9.97
N ALA A 206 18.17 0.18 -10.86
CA ALA A 206 19.34 0.98 -11.21
C ALA A 206 19.96 1.70 -9.99
N ALA A 207 19.11 2.18 -9.06
CA ALA A 207 19.60 2.81 -7.83
C ALA A 207 20.26 1.80 -6.88
N VAL A 208 19.78 0.57 -6.83
CA VAL A 208 20.41 -0.51 -6.05
C VAL A 208 21.71 -0.98 -6.72
N ASP A 209 21.72 -1.17 -8.04
CA ASP A 209 22.90 -1.59 -8.80
C ASP A 209 24.05 -0.58 -8.70
N SER A 210 23.74 0.72 -8.72
CA SER A 210 24.73 1.80 -8.56
C SER A 210 25.21 1.99 -7.12
N GLY A 211 24.60 1.30 -6.14
CA GLY A 211 24.86 1.47 -4.71
C GLY A 211 24.34 2.81 -4.16
N ARG A 212 23.47 3.51 -4.88
CA ARG A 212 22.70 4.64 -4.34
C ARG A 212 21.81 4.14 -3.21
N LEU A 213 21.05 3.07 -3.47
CA LEU A 213 20.39 2.29 -2.45
C LEU A 213 21.24 1.07 -2.08
N ASP A 214 21.40 0.80 -0.80
CA ASP A 214 22.00 -0.48 -0.34
C ASP A 214 20.98 -1.63 -0.44
N GLY A 215 19.70 -1.32 -0.50
CA GLY A 215 18.64 -2.27 -0.77
C GLY A 215 17.26 -1.63 -0.88
N ALA A 216 16.33 -2.40 -1.43
CA ALA A 216 14.92 -2.05 -1.48
C ALA A 216 14.04 -3.20 -0.96
N ALA A 217 12.91 -2.88 -0.33
CA ALA A 217 11.92 -3.85 0.11
C ALA A 217 10.57 -3.50 -0.51
N LEU A 218 10.01 -4.42 -1.28
CA LEU A 218 8.80 -4.21 -2.06
C LEU A 218 7.79 -5.32 -1.75
N ASP A 219 6.71 -4.97 -1.08
CA ASP A 219 5.56 -5.85 -0.89
C ASP A 219 4.65 -5.86 -2.12
N VAL A 220 4.78 -4.83 -2.95
CA VAL A 220 3.91 -4.58 -4.10
C VAL A 220 4.72 -4.27 -5.35
N LEU A 221 4.23 -4.73 -6.50
CA LEU A 221 4.83 -4.50 -7.82
C LEU A 221 3.79 -3.91 -8.79
N PRO A 222 4.21 -3.22 -9.87
CA PRO A 222 3.28 -2.68 -10.86
C PRO A 222 2.40 -3.73 -11.54
N THR A 223 2.94 -4.93 -11.72
CA THR A 223 2.21 -6.12 -12.19
C THR A 223 2.36 -7.23 -11.16
N GLU A 224 1.25 -7.76 -10.69
CA GLU A 224 1.16 -8.81 -9.68
C GLU A 224 0.30 -9.99 -10.20
N PRO A 225 0.85 -11.22 -10.30
CA PRO A 225 2.26 -11.56 -10.12
C PRO A 225 3.17 -10.99 -11.22
N PRO A 226 4.46 -10.71 -10.93
CA PRO A 226 5.42 -10.32 -11.95
C PRO A 226 5.72 -11.48 -12.91
N ALA A 227 6.26 -11.17 -14.11
CA ALA A 227 6.74 -12.19 -15.02
C ALA A 227 7.85 -13.04 -14.35
N ALA A 228 7.86 -14.35 -14.61
CA ALA A 228 8.75 -15.29 -13.92
C ALA A 228 10.26 -15.03 -14.16
N ASP A 229 10.59 -14.32 -15.23
CA ASP A 229 11.94 -13.91 -15.60
C ASP A 229 12.29 -12.48 -15.20
N HIS A 230 11.35 -11.76 -14.53
CA HIS A 230 11.58 -10.37 -14.12
C HIS A 230 12.84 -10.25 -13.25
N PRO A 231 13.79 -9.33 -13.57
CA PRO A 231 15.09 -9.22 -12.88
C PRO A 231 14.97 -9.05 -11.38
N ILE A 232 13.93 -8.34 -10.92
CA ILE A 232 13.70 -8.07 -9.50
C ILE A 232 13.59 -9.34 -8.66
N LEU A 233 13.08 -10.45 -9.22
CA LEU A 233 12.89 -11.72 -8.50
C LEU A 233 14.21 -12.38 -8.09
N ARG A 234 15.30 -12.01 -8.75
CA ARG A 234 16.64 -12.59 -8.52
C ARG A 234 17.62 -11.59 -7.95
N HIS A 235 17.18 -10.33 -7.76
CA HIS A 235 18.10 -9.29 -7.33
C HIS A 235 18.51 -9.51 -5.85
N PRO A 236 19.82 -9.65 -5.56
CA PRO A 236 20.29 -10.08 -4.24
C PRO A 236 20.02 -9.05 -3.14
N ARG A 237 19.85 -7.78 -3.47
CA ARG A 237 19.63 -6.67 -2.53
C ARG A 237 18.18 -6.17 -2.51
N VAL A 238 17.25 -6.95 -3.07
CA VAL A 238 15.82 -6.65 -3.01
C VAL A 238 15.12 -7.70 -2.15
N LEU A 239 14.37 -7.23 -1.15
CA LEU A 239 13.48 -8.03 -0.31
C LEU A 239 12.06 -7.93 -0.87
N LEU A 240 11.43 -9.06 -1.12
CA LEU A 240 10.09 -9.13 -1.69
C LEU A 240 9.12 -9.82 -0.74
N SER A 241 7.86 -9.38 -0.76
CA SER A 241 6.71 -10.13 -0.23
C SER A 241 5.52 -10.01 -1.20
N PRO A 242 4.58 -10.97 -1.20
CA PRO A 242 3.59 -11.12 -2.25
C PRO A 242 2.29 -10.34 -1.95
N HIS A 243 2.38 -9.01 -1.79
CA HIS A 243 1.27 -8.13 -1.40
C HIS A 243 0.59 -8.63 -0.10
N ALA A 244 1.43 -8.98 0.88
CA ALA A 244 1.02 -9.63 2.12
C ALA A 244 1.06 -8.69 3.33
N ALA A 245 1.43 -7.42 3.15
CA ALA A 245 1.56 -6.47 4.26
C ALA A 245 0.27 -6.30 5.08
N PHE A 246 -0.91 -6.49 4.46
CA PHE A 246 -2.21 -6.40 5.13
C PHE A 246 -2.59 -7.68 5.90
N TYR A 247 -1.91 -8.80 5.65
CA TYR A 247 -2.37 -10.12 6.04
C TYR A 247 -2.06 -10.43 7.52
N SER A 248 -3.10 -10.72 8.25
CA SER A 248 -3.14 -11.51 9.46
C SER A 248 -4.49 -12.26 9.46
N VAL A 249 -4.64 -13.28 10.28
CA VAL A 249 -5.92 -14.00 10.43
C VAL A 249 -7.02 -13.03 10.87
N GLU A 250 -6.70 -12.12 11.78
CA GLU A 250 -7.60 -11.09 12.30
C GLU A 250 -7.90 -10.03 11.23
N GLY A 251 -6.87 -9.54 10.54
CA GLY A 251 -6.99 -8.53 9.48
C GLY A 251 -7.84 -9.04 8.30
N GLU A 252 -7.65 -10.29 7.89
CA GLU A 252 -8.47 -10.89 6.83
C GLU A 252 -9.93 -11.05 7.25
N ARG A 253 -10.18 -11.50 8.47
CA ARG A 253 -11.55 -11.62 9.01
C ARG A 253 -12.22 -10.24 9.09
N GLU A 254 -11.51 -9.22 9.59
CA GLU A 254 -12.01 -7.86 9.68
C GLU A 254 -12.34 -7.29 8.29
N LEU A 255 -11.44 -7.46 7.34
CA LEU A 255 -11.61 -7.04 5.96
C LEU A 255 -12.87 -7.62 5.33
N ARG A 256 -13.06 -8.94 5.45
CA ARG A 256 -14.23 -9.66 4.90
C ARG A 256 -15.52 -9.19 5.56
N THR A 257 -15.50 -9.03 6.88
CA THR A 257 -16.66 -8.55 7.64
C THR A 257 -17.05 -7.13 7.21
N LYS A 258 -16.10 -6.20 7.12
CA LYS A 258 -16.37 -4.82 6.71
C LYS A 258 -16.87 -4.71 5.27
N ALA A 259 -16.27 -5.48 4.36
CA ALA A 259 -16.72 -5.50 2.96
C ALA A 259 -18.14 -6.05 2.83
N ALA A 260 -18.48 -7.14 3.53
CA ALA A 260 -19.84 -7.67 3.55
C ALA A 260 -20.83 -6.70 4.20
N GLN A 261 -20.42 -6.03 5.30
CA GLN A 261 -21.26 -5.07 6.01
C GLN A 261 -21.64 -3.87 5.12
N ASN A 262 -20.78 -3.42 4.21
CA ASN A 262 -21.14 -2.39 3.24
C ASN A 262 -22.35 -2.80 2.38
N LEU A 263 -22.41 -4.06 1.91
CA LEU A 263 -23.53 -4.55 1.13
C LEU A 263 -24.81 -4.67 1.98
N ILE A 264 -24.68 -5.13 3.21
CA ILE A 264 -25.80 -5.25 4.16
C ILE A 264 -26.37 -3.87 4.48
N ASP A 265 -25.52 -2.93 4.86
CA ASP A 265 -25.91 -1.55 5.19
C ASP A 265 -26.58 -0.87 3.98
N TRP A 266 -26.03 -1.07 2.76
CA TRP A 266 -26.65 -0.57 1.55
C TRP A 266 -28.04 -1.18 1.29
N ALA A 267 -28.18 -2.50 1.43
CA ALA A 267 -29.45 -3.17 1.20
C ALA A 267 -30.54 -2.76 2.21
N GLN A 268 -30.17 -2.53 3.46
CA GLN A 268 -31.08 -2.19 4.54
C GLN A 268 -31.37 -0.69 4.65
N MET A 269 -30.35 0.17 4.43
CA MET A 269 -30.43 1.61 4.68
C MET A 269 -30.30 2.45 3.41
N GLY A 270 -30.04 1.82 2.25
CA GLY A 270 -29.84 2.51 0.97
C GLY A 270 -28.44 3.14 0.80
N ARG A 271 -27.54 2.95 1.79
CA ARG A 271 -26.18 3.52 1.78
C ARG A 271 -25.18 2.59 2.45
N PRO A 272 -24.01 2.34 1.83
CA PRO A 272 -22.94 1.58 2.49
C PRO A 272 -22.27 2.40 3.59
N ARG A 273 -21.59 1.71 4.52
CA ARG A 273 -20.89 2.34 5.66
C ARG A 273 -19.70 3.19 5.21
N TYR A 274 -18.88 2.66 4.31
CA TYR A 274 -17.64 3.31 3.85
C TYR A 274 -17.75 3.71 2.38
N VAL A 275 -18.31 4.89 2.14
CA VAL A 275 -18.60 5.40 0.80
C VAL A 275 -17.33 5.94 0.14
N VAL A 276 -17.01 5.45 -1.05
CA VAL A 276 -16.01 6.02 -1.99
C VAL A 276 -16.72 6.79 -3.10
N VAL A 277 -17.78 6.20 -3.67
CA VAL A 277 -18.63 6.83 -4.69
C VAL A 277 -20.09 6.65 -4.31
N GLU A 278 -20.85 7.73 -4.33
CA GLU A 278 -22.30 7.67 -4.19
C GLU A 278 -22.94 7.22 -5.51
N GLY A 279 -23.82 6.25 -5.42
CA GLY A 279 -24.60 5.71 -6.54
C GLY A 279 -26.07 6.11 -6.47
N SER A 280 -26.87 5.54 -7.35
CA SER A 280 -28.33 5.70 -7.31
C SER A 280 -28.91 5.07 -6.03
N PRO A 281 -30.00 5.63 -5.48
CA PRO A 281 -30.65 5.03 -4.31
C PRO A 281 -30.96 3.55 -4.52
N SER A 282 -30.79 2.75 -3.46
CA SER A 282 -31.26 1.34 -3.48
C SER A 282 -32.78 1.30 -3.75
N PRO A 283 -33.27 0.43 -4.62
CA PRO A 283 -34.69 0.13 -4.61
C PRO A 283 -35.02 -0.43 -3.21
N ARG A 284 -35.72 0.39 -2.39
CA ARG A 284 -36.16 -0.09 -1.07
C ARG A 284 -36.96 -1.36 -1.26
N PRO A 285 -36.74 -2.43 -0.47
CA PRO A 285 -37.66 -3.53 -0.44
C PRO A 285 -39.01 -2.94 -0.09
N SER A 286 -40.04 -3.21 -0.89
CA SER A 286 -41.42 -2.84 -0.56
C SER A 286 -41.69 -3.35 0.87
N PRO A 287 -42.25 -2.53 1.78
CA PRO A 287 -42.63 -3.05 3.08
C PRO A 287 -43.50 -4.29 2.80
N LYS A 288 -43.08 -5.45 3.33
CA LYS A 288 -43.90 -6.64 3.29
C LYS A 288 -45.20 -6.24 3.92
N GLY A 289 -46.26 -6.19 3.12
CA GLY A 289 -47.59 -5.89 3.61
C GLY A 289 -47.86 -6.82 4.79
N GLU A 290 -48.20 -6.23 5.92
CA GLU A 290 -48.88 -6.95 7.00
C GLU A 290 -50.15 -7.47 6.38
N GLY A 291 -50.18 -8.79 6.17
CA GLY A 291 -51.36 -9.56 5.80
C GLY A 291 -51.58 -10.63 6.84
#